data_78aea6e1665e1f51fa8ed2fed3d29e0b
#
_entry.id   78aea6e1665e1f51fa8ed2fed3d29e0b
#
_cell.length_a   1.000
_cell.length_b   1.000
_cell.length_c   1.000
_cell.angle_alpha   90.00
_cell.angle_beta   90.00
_cell.angle_gamma   90.00
#
_symmetry.space_group_name_H-M   'P 1'
#
loop_
_entity.id
_entity.type
_entity.pdbx_description
1 polymer ?
#
loop_
_entity_poly.entity_id
_entity_poly.type
_entity_poly.pdbx_seq_one_letter_code
_entity_poly.pdbx_strand_id
1 'polypeptide(L)'
;MAVLAAVTSPLEAQASAGSTEWDASARAGYAFLGRLCDDFGGRLVGSRQNRRALERLAEELSALGLKPEFQTFTMPGWERRVDSVTMLSPLNRSLRVAALSYSNPHSPFRADVVDIGKGAAADYPSGAKGKVGLLSAGTGLQTSEVVAIAKDHGLRAILFINREAGGQLLTRTGSFTGKALPLPVYSITQEEGLWIGRLLARGEAVRVEVRTTSRCVDVETANLVVRLAGRSPDKVIVGGHFDSWDLGQGAIDNGLGVAQLFALAHALRDRPLARTVEIVWFNGEEMGLWGSRHAAKVLGADPVIAMVNLDMVGVPIAINALGDDSLVPALERFQAGREVKLPKGVENVNWMGSDHTSYQLAGIRAVTFNAPIDREAVRYYHDFADTIDKLPERIVVDSTAIIADAVLSLVNDPGLRPFRRDAKETDDLFSRFGIDRRMKATGLWPTH
;
A
#
# COMPACT_ATOMS: atom_id res chain seq x y z
N MET A 1 35.80 15.88 25.68
CA MET A 1 34.86 14.81 26.09
C MET A 1 33.51 15.48 26.37
N ALA A 2 32.61 15.48 25.43
CA ALA A 2 31.23 15.94 25.61
C ALA A 2 30.35 14.69 25.72
N VAL A 3 29.72 14.53 26.89
CA VAL A 3 28.76 13.45 27.17
C VAL A 3 27.47 13.78 26.35
N LEU A 4 27.20 13.02 25.28
CA LEU A 4 25.88 13.01 24.67
C LEU A 4 24.92 12.31 25.64
N ALA A 5 24.05 13.08 26.28
CA ALA A 5 22.87 12.54 26.94
C ALA A 5 21.91 12.03 25.85
N ALA A 6 21.66 10.72 25.84
CA ALA A 6 20.63 10.12 25.01
C ALA A 6 19.26 10.68 25.46
N VAL A 7 18.65 11.49 24.62
CA VAL A 7 17.24 11.87 24.76
C VAL A 7 16.43 10.65 24.36
N THR A 8 15.98 9.86 25.32
CA THR A 8 15.02 8.78 25.11
C THR A 8 13.72 9.43 24.57
N SER A 9 13.29 9.00 23.38
CA SER A 9 12.05 9.50 22.81
C SER A 9 10.84 9.06 23.63
N PRO A 10 9.76 9.86 23.71
CA PRO A 10 8.56 9.51 24.48
C PRO A 10 7.86 8.22 24.08
N LEU A 11 8.24 7.61 22.96
CA LEU A 11 7.72 6.32 22.45
C LEU A 11 8.23 5.09 23.23
N GLU A 12 9.38 5.21 23.95
CA GLU A 12 9.91 4.07 24.72
C GLU A 12 9.18 3.82 26.05
N ALA A 13 8.41 4.80 26.54
CA ALA A 13 7.73 4.70 27.84
C ALA A 13 6.34 4.06 27.78
N GLN A 14 5.78 3.75 26.60
CA GLN A 14 4.43 3.16 26.46
C GLN A 14 4.41 1.64 26.22
N ALA A 15 5.57 0.98 26.14
CA ALA A 15 5.72 -0.40 25.67
C ALA A 15 5.54 -1.49 26.75
N SER A 16 4.92 -1.25 27.91
CA SER A 16 4.95 -2.27 28.99
C SER A 16 3.61 -2.71 29.56
N ALA A 17 2.48 -2.37 28.96
CA ALA A 17 1.16 -2.84 29.43
C ALA A 17 0.39 -3.62 28.35
N GLY A 18 1.08 -4.29 27.42
CA GLY A 18 0.46 -5.24 26.49
C GLY A 18 0.18 -6.55 27.21
N SER A 19 -1.04 -7.09 27.10
CA SER A 19 -1.38 -8.37 27.68
C SER A 19 -0.53 -9.48 27.07
N THR A 20 0.14 -10.27 27.90
CA THR A 20 0.90 -11.47 27.52
C THR A 20 0.07 -12.49 26.72
N GLU A 21 -1.24 -12.31 26.69
CA GLU A 21 -2.22 -13.15 25.97
C GLU A 21 -1.99 -13.19 24.45
N TRP A 22 -1.55 -12.09 23.84
CA TRP A 22 -1.34 -11.98 22.40
C TRP A 22 0.12 -12.22 21.96
N ASP A 23 1.04 -12.20 22.89
CA ASP A 23 2.49 -12.23 22.61
C ASP A 23 2.92 -13.45 21.79
N ALA A 24 2.45 -14.65 22.14
CA ALA A 24 2.81 -15.87 21.43
C ALA A 24 2.34 -15.82 19.97
N SER A 25 1.13 -15.31 19.74
CA SER A 25 0.57 -15.14 18.39
C SER A 25 1.27 -14.08 17.58
N ALA A 26 1.61 -12.95 18.20
CA ALA A 26 2.36 -11.87 17.58
C ALA A 26 3.77 -12.30 17.17
N ARG A 27 4.47 -13.03 18.04
CA ARG A 27 5.79 -13.62 17.73
C ARG A 27 5.72 -14.66 16.61
N ALA A 28 4.66 -15.46 16.55
CA ALA A 28 4.42 -16.38 15.44
C ALA A 28 4.23 -15.62 14.12
N GLY A 29 3.50 -14.50 14.15
CA GLY A 29 3.33 -13.60 13.00
C GLY A 29 4.65 -12.98 12.55
N TYR A 30 5.47 -12.48 13.49
CA TYR A 30 6.79 -11.93 13.17
C TYR A 30 7.74 -13.00 12.61
N ALA A 31 7.74 -14.20 13.19
CA ALA A 31 8.54 -15.31 12.66
C ALA A 31 8.12 -15.71 11.25
N PHE A 32 6.81 -15.66 10.94
CA PHE A 32 6.32 -15.84 9.59
C PHE A 32 6.80 -14.72 8.66
N LEU A 33 6.76 -13.46 9.10
CA LEU A 33 7.28 -12.32 8.35
C LEU A 33 8.76 -12.49 7.99
N GLY A 34 9.58 -12.96 8.93
CA GLY A 34 10.99 -13.26 8.67
C GLY A 34 11.15 -14.24 7.51
N ARG A 35 10.42 -15.36 7.54
CA ARG A 35 10.43 -16.34 6.43
C ARG A 35 9.90 -15.75 5.13
N LEU A 36 8.84 -14.93 5.21
CA LEU A 36 8.26 -14.27 4.04
C LEU A 36 9.29 -13.37 3.34
N CYS A 37 10.02 -12.58 4.12
CA CYS A 37 11.05 -11.67 3.62
C CYS A 37 12.28 -12.41 3.08
N ASP A 38 12.79 -13.39 3.84
CA ASP A 38 14.07 -14.04 3.54
C ASP A 38 13.95 -15.09 2.42
N ASP A 39 12.85 -15.86 2.39
CA ASP A 39 12.66 -16.95 1.43
C ASP A 39 12.08 -16.48 0.09
N PHE A 40 11.31 -15.38 0.09
CA PHE A 40 10.57 -14.92 -1.10
C PHE A 40 10.93 -13.49 -1.54
N GLY A 41 11.27 -12.61 -0.61
CA GLY A 41 11.58 -11.21 -0.92
C GLY A 41 10.37 -10.44 -1.47
N GLY A 42 10.61 -9.64 -2.53
CA GLY A 42 9.56 -8.87 -3.18
C GLY A 42 8.47 -9.75 -3.80
N ARG A 43 7.21 -9.40 -3.52
CA ARG A 43 6.04 -10.24 -3.84
C ARG A 43 5.11 -9.56 -4.84
N LEU A 44 5.67 -8.96 -5.89
CA LEU A 44 4.84 -8.32 -6.92
C LEU A 44 3.83 -9.33 -7.48
N VAL A 45 2.55 -8.96 -7.51
CA VAL A 45 1.47 -9.83 -7.97
C VAL A 45 1.73 -10.35 -9.38
N GLY A 46 1.51 -11.66 -9.59
CA GLY A 46 1.82 -12.36 -10.85
C GLY A 46 3.24 -12.92 -10.93
N SER A 47 4.14 -12.54 -10.02
CA SER A 47 5.47 -13.14 -9.95
C SER A 47 5.41 -14.55 -9.37
N ARG A 48 6.46 -15.34 -9.67
CA ARG A 48 6.63 -16.67 -9.06
C ARG A 48 6.79 -16.59 -7.54
N GLN A 49 7.47 -15.55 -7.06
CA GLN A 49 7.69 -15.30 -5.63
C GLN A 49 6.35 -15.05 -4.91
N ASN A 50 5.50 -14.18 -5.46
CA ASN A 50 4.18 -13.91 -4.90
C ASN A 50 3.33 -15.18 -4.78
N ARG A 51 3.25 -15.99 -5.85
CA ARG A 51 2.48 -17.24 -5.85
C ARG A 51 2.98 -18.22 -4.79
N ARG A 52 4.28 -18.50 -4.76
CA ARG A 52 4.88 -19.42 -3.79
C ARG A 52 4.74 -18.94 -2.34
N ALA A 53 4.86 -17.64 -2.12
CA ALA A 53 4.68 -17.05 -0.81
C ALA A 53 3.22 -17.18 -0.33
N LEU A 54 2.23 -17.00 -1.23
CA LEU A 54 0.82 -17.18 -0.91
C LEU A 54 0.47 -18.65 -0.62
N GLU A 55 1.05 -19.59 -1.38
CA GLU A 55 0.94 -21.03 -1.13
C GLU A 55 1.55 -21.39 0.25
N ARG A 56 2.72 -20.82 0.57
CA ARG A 56 3.35 -21.01 1.89
C ARG A 56 2.50 -20.48 3.04
N LEU A 57 1.88 -19.32 2.88
CA LEU A 57 0.95 -18.77 3.87
C LEU A 57 -0.23 -19.73 4.10
N ALA A 58 -0.80 -20.29 3.04
CA ALA A 58 -1.89 -21.25 3.14
C ALA A 58 -1.47 -22.54 3.87
N GLU A 59 -0.25 -23.06 3.60
CA GLU A 59 0.32 -24.21 4.32
C GLU A 59 0.48 -23.93 5.81
N GLU A 60 1.03 -22.79 6.19
CA GLU A 60 1.23 -22.41 7.60
C GLU A 60 -0.09 -22.25 8.35
N LEU A 61 -1.08 -21.63 7.71
CA LEU A 61 -2.43 -21.50 8.27
C LEU A 61 -3.12 -22.86 8.42
N SER A 62 -2.94 -23.76 7.45
CA SER A 62 -3.43 -25.13 7.52
C SER A 62 -2.78 -25.93 8.66
N ALA A 63 -1.50 -25.73 8.90
CA ALA A 63 -0.78 -26.33 10.03
C ALA A 63 -1.32 -25.87 11.41
N LEU A 64 -1.95 -24.69 11.46
CA LEU A 64 -2.66 -24.18 12.64
C LEU A 64 -4.08 -24.78 12.80
N GLY A 65 -4.50 -25.69 11.91
CA GLY A 65 -5.85 -26.25 11.89
C GLY A 65 -6.90 -25.36 11.21
N LEU A 66 -6.48 -24.26 10.60
CA LEU A 66 -7.36 -23.37 9.86
C LEU A 66 -7.63 -23.91 8.44
N LYS A 67 -8.67 -23.37 7.79
CA LYS A 67 -9.07 -23.75 6.42
C LYS A 67 -8.91 -22.54 5.49
N PRO A 68 -7.71 -22.27 4.97
CA PRO A 68 -7.52 -21.19 4.02
C PRO A 68 -8.17 -21.53 2.67
N GLU A 69 -8.85 -20.56 2.09
CA GLU A 69 -9.49 -20.65 0.78
C GLU A 69 -8.88 -19.67 -0.19
N PHE A 70 -8.53 -20.12 -1.40
CA PHE A 70 -8.06 -19.25 -2.47
C PHE A 70 -9.26 -18.68 -3.22
N GLN A 71 -9.45 -17.37 -3.15
CA GLN A 71 -10.44 -16.62 -3.91
C GLN A 71 -9.78 -16.13 -5.20
N THR A 72 -9.85 -16.96 -6.26
CA THR A 72 -9.16 -16.72 -7.53
C THR A 72 -9.81 -15.64 -8.38
N PHE A 73 -9.01 -14.85 -9.08
CA PHE A 73 -9.46 -13.85 -10.03
C PHE A 73 -8.37 -13.53 -11.06
N THR A 74 -8.79 -12.90 -12.18
CA THR A 74 -7.89 -12.38 -13.20
C THR A 74 -7.85 -10.86 -13.12
N MET A 75 -6.67 -10.28 -13.28
CA MET A 75 -6.46 -8.84 -13.26
C MET A 75 -5.47 -8.39 -14.34
N PRO A 76 -5.56 -7.14 -14.81
CA PRO A 76 -4.45 -6.54 -15.53
C PRO A 76 -3.24 -6.46 -14.63
N GLY A 77 -2.14 -7.05 -15.02
CA GLY A 77 -0.89 -7.04 -14.29
C GLY A 77 0.25 -6.45 -15.10
N TRP A 78 1.44 -6.52 -14.54
CA TRP A 78 2.65 -6.01 -15.16
C TRP A 78 3.86 -6.80 -14.71
N GLU A 79 4.70 -7.17 -15.67
CA GLU A 79 5.93 -7.92 -15.44
C GLU A 79 7.12 -6.99 -15.59
N ARG A 80 7.85 -6.74 -14.49
CA ARG A 80 9.14 -6.05 -14.57
C ARG A 80 10.16 -6.92 -15.25
N ARG A 81 10.88 -6.34 -16.17
CA ARG A 81 12.01 -6.96 -16.87
C ARG A 81 13.21 -6.02 -16.80
N VAL A 82 13.96 -5.90 -17.90
CA VAL A 82 15.10 -5.01 -17.98
C VAL A 82 14.63 -3.63 -18.45
N ASP A 83 14.74 -2.65 -17.56
CA ASP A 83 14.49 -1.25 -17.83
C ASP A 83 15.78 -0.47 -17.52
N SER A 84 16.19 0.40 -18.41
CA SER A 84 17.42 1.18 -18.23
C SER A 84 17.32 2.57 -18.86
N VAL A 85 18.00 3.50 -18.22
CA VAL A 85 18.29 4.83 -18.78
C VAL A 85 19.78 5.06 -18.64
N THR A 86 20.43 5.31 -19.76
CA THR A 86 21.87 5.62 -19.82
C THR A 86 22.06 7.03 -20.31
N MET A 87 22.70 7.88 -19.53
CA MET A 87 23.15 9.19 -19.99
C MET A 87 24.29 8.98 -20.98
N LEU A 88 24.19 9.59 -22.15
CA LEU A 88 25.20 9.54 -23.21
C LEU A 88 26.04 10.83 -23.27
N SER A 89 25.47 11.98 -22.85
CA SER A 89 26.07 13.26 -22.79
C SER A 89 25.52 14.04 -21.59
N PRO A 90 26.36 14.83 -20.90
CA PRO A 90 27.78 15.09 -21.10
C PRO A 90 28.73 13.95 -20.67
N LEU A 91 28.25 12.98 -19.93
CA LEU A 91 29.00 11.80 -19.46
C LEU A 91 28.28 10.52 -19.86
N ASN A 92 29.03 9.49 -20.29
CA ASN A 92 28.45 8.17 -20.51
C ASN A 92 28.33 7.41 -19.18
N ARG A 93 27.08 7.27 -18.68
CA ARG A 93 26.82 6.67 -17.38
C ARG A 93 25.42 6.06 -17.32
N SER A 94 25.29 4.86 -16.78
CA SER A 94 24.00 4.29 -16.37
C SER A 94 23.42 5.10 -15.22
N LEU A 95 22.15 5.44 -15.33
CA LEU A 95 21.37 6.09 -14.26
C LEU A 95 20.64 5.03 -13.46
N ARG A 96 20.48 5.26 -12.16
CA ARG A 96 19.71 4.40 -11.28
C ARG A 96 18.23 4.72 -11.43
N VAL A 97 17.50 3.85 -12.12
CA VAL A 97 16.08 4.02 -12.44
C VAL A 97 15.27 2.76 -12.16
N ALA A 98 13.98 2.92 -11.92
CA ALA A 98 12.99 1.84 -11.92
C ALA A 98 11.73 2.29 -12.66
N ALA A 99 11.28 1.50 -13.65
CA ALA A 99 10.04 1.78 -14.33
C ALA A 99 8.85 1.69 -13.38
N LEU A 100 7.89 2.59 -13.49
CA LEU A 100 6.58 2.46 -12.84
C LEU A 100 5.79 1.35 -13.55
N SER A 101 4.89 0.69 -12.82
CA SER A 101 4.05 -0.34 -13.42
C SER A 101 3.22 0.19 -14.57
N TYR A 102 2.77 -0.69 -15.42
CA TYR A 102 2.04 -0.40 -16.66
C TYR A 102 2.82 0.40 -17.70
N SER A 103 4.12 0.67 -17.51
CA SER A 103 4.98 1.09 -18.60
C SER A 103 5.13 -0.05 -19.61
N ASN A 104 4.85 0.24 -20.89
CA ASN A 104 4.91 -0.76 -21.97
C ASN A 104 6.31 -0.87 -22.57
N PRO A 105 6.67 -2.05 -23.14
CA PRO A 105 7.90 -2.21 -23.88
C PRO A 105 7.91 -1.32 -25.13
N HIS A 106 9.07 -0.83 -25.47
CA HIS A 106 9.31 -0.10 -26.70
C HIS A 106 10.73 -0.33 -27.19
N SER A 107 10.97 -0.10 -28.48
CA SER A 107 12.31 -0.14 -29.03
C SER A 107 13.22 0.91 -28.34
N PRO A 108 14.48 0.57 -28.07
CA PRO A 108 15.42 1.55 -27.51
C PRO A 108 15.46 2.82 -28.32
N PHE A 109 15.54 3.96 -27.66
CA PHE A 109 15.66 5.25 -28.33
C PHE A 109 16.59 6.20 -27.58
N ARG A 110 17.08 7.18 -28.32
CA ARG A 110 17.90 8.28 -27.79
C ARG A 110 17.12 9.58 -27.89
N ALA A 111 17.21 10.40 -26.86
CA ALA A 111 16.55 11.70 -26.82
C ALA A 111 17.27 12.64 -25.84
N ASP A 112 17.08 13.92 -26.05
CA ASP A 112 17.52 14.92 -25.09
C ASP A 112 16.53 15.02 -23.94
N VAL A 113 17.03 15.40 -22.77
CA VAL A 113 16.22 15.62 -21.56
C VAL A 113 15.81 17.10 -21.50
N VAL A 114 14.59 17.36 -21.05
CA VAL A 114 14.09 18.71 -20.75
C VAL A 114 13.45 18.72 -19.36
N ASP A 115 13.62 19.82 -18.65
CA ASP A 115 12.92 20.07 -17.41
C ASP A 115 11.44 20.37 -17.71
N ILE A 116 10.54 19.67 -17.02
CA ILE A 116 9.09 19.86 -17.09
C ILE A 116 8.51 20.25 -15.73
N GLY A 117 9.35 20.84 -14.87
CA GLY A 117 8.95 21.36 -13.57
C GLY A 117 8.16 20.34 -12.75
N LYS A 118 6.95 20.71 -12.33
CA LYS A 118 6.02 19.83 -11.62
C LYS A 118 4.99 19.15 -12.52
N GLY A 119 5.14 19.27 -13.84
CA GLY A 119 4.33 18.57 -14.82
C GLY A 119 2.98 19.23 -15.14
N ALA A 120 2.74 20.47 -14.69
CA ALA A 120 1.59 21.25 -15.17
C ALA A 120 1.79 21.65 -16.64
N ALA A 121 0.72 21.82 -17.41
CA ALA A 121 0.81 22.10 -18.85
C ALA A 121 1.70 23.32 -19.18
N ALA A 122 1.74 24.32 -18.29
CA ALA A 122 2.58 25.52 -18.44
C ALA A 122 4.08 25.26 -18.20
N ASP A 123 4.44 24.14 -17.59
CA ASP A 123 5.85 23.81 -17.27
C ASP A 123 6.62 23.24 -18.48
N TYR A 124 5.91 22.88 -19.56
CA TYR A 124 6.53 22.24 -20.72
C TYR A 124 7.13 23.27 -21.67
N PRO A 125 8.44 23.17 -21.99
CA PRO A 125 9.07 24.08 -22.92
C PRO A 125 8.56 23.85 -24.36
N SER A 126 8.58 24.88 -25.19
CA SER A 126 8.13 24.84 -26.60
C SER A 126 8.83 23.76 -27.45
N GLY A 127 10.00 23.31 -27.06
CA GLY A 127 10.75 22.25 -27.73
C GLY A 127 10.67 20.86 -27.08
N ALA A 128 9.64 20.57 -26.31
CA ALA A 128 9.50 19.30 -25.57
C ALA A 128 9.27 18.07 -26.45
N LYS A 129 8.65 18.25 -27.63
CA LYS A 129 8.32 17.14 -28.54
C LYS A 129 9.54 16.27 -28.87
N GLY A 130 9.36 14.95 -28.71
CA GLY A 130 10.40 13.95 -29.00
C GLY A 130 11.45 13.78 -27.91
N LYS A 131 11.35 14.54 -26.79
CA LYS A 131 12.31 14.52 -25.69
C LYS A 131 11.85 13.67 -24.51
N VAL A 132 12.72 13.53 -23.50
CA VAL A 132 12.43 12.92 -22.20
C VAL A 132 12.23 14.03 -21.18
N GLY A 133 11.10 14.01 -20.47
CA GLY A 133 10.80 14.99 -19.42
C GLY A 133 11.45 14.63 -18.09
N LEU A 134 12.11 15.57 -17.46
CA LEU A 134 12.57 15.48 -16.07
C LEU A 134 11.50 16.12 -15.17
N LEU A 135 10.78 15.30 -14.40
CA LEU A 135 9.70 15.73 -13.52
C LEU A 135 10.21 15.90 -12.09
N SER A 136 10.06 17.08 -11.54
CA SER A 136 10.44 17.38 -10.16
C SER A 136 9.56 16.64 -9.14
N ALA A 137 10.15 16.30 -8.00
CA ALA A 137 9.41 15.74 -6.86
C ALA A 137 8.33 16.71 -6.35
N GLY A 138 7.26 16.15 -5.75
CA GLY A 138 6.21 16.95 -5.12
C GLY A 138 5.24 17.60 -6.12
N THR A 139 5.00 16.97 -7.26
CA THR A 139 3.86 17.30 -8.12
C THR A 139 2.55 17.14 -7.34
N GLY A 140 1.61 18.06 -7.53
CA GLY A 140 0.24 17.95 -7.00
C GLY A 140 -0.68 17.12 -7.90
N LEU A 141 -0.17 16.64 -9.05
CA LEU A 141 -0.92 15.89 -10.04
C LEU A 141 -0.78 14.38 -9.81
N GLN A 142 -1.80 13.62 -10.22
CA GLN A 142 -1.70 12.16 -10.30
C GLN A 142 -0.80 11.75 -11.48
N THR A 143 -0.21 10.54 -11.40
CA THR A 143 0.63 10.02 -12.48
C THR A 143 -0.11 10.00 -13.82
N SER A 144 -1.38 9.63 -13.83
CA SER A 144 -2.24 9.63 -15.03
C SER A 144 -2.39 11.02 -15.65
N GLU A 145 -2.53 12.06 -14.83
CA GLU A 145 -2.65 13.45 -15.29
C GLU A 145 -1.33 13.94 -15.92
N VAL A 146 -0.20 13.72 -15.23
CA VAL A 146 1.12 14.09 -15.75
C VAL A 146 1.42 13.38 -17.07
N VAL A 147 1.12 12.09 -17.15
CA VAL A 147 1.36 11.27 -18.34
C VAL A 147 0.49 11.72 -19.53
N ALA A 148 -0.77 12.09 -19.28
CA ALA A 148 -1.65 12.63 -20.31
C ALA A 148 -1.10 13.95 -20.88
N ILE A 149 -0.74 14.90 -20.00
CA ILE A 149 -0.14 16.19 -20.41
C ILE A 149 1.17 15.96 -21.17
N ALA A 150 2.05 15.09 -20.67
CA ALA A 150 3.33 14.79 -21.33
C ALA A 150 3.14 14.20 -22.73
N LYS A 151 2.15 13.32 -22.91
CA LYS A 151 1.77 12.76 -24.22
C LYS A 151 1.32 13.86 -25.18
N ASP A 152 0.47 14.78 -24.71
CA ASP A 152 -0.06 15.88 -25.55
C ASP A 152 1.07 16.83 -26.00
N HIS A 153 2.09 17.04 -25.16
CA HIS A 153 3.31 17.75 -25.52
C HIS A 153 4.31 16.93 -26.33
N GLY A 154 3.98 15.67 -26.64
CA GLY A 154 4.77 14.78 -27.50
C GLY A 154 6.07 14.27 -26.87
N LEU A 155 6.15 14.18 -25.54
CA LEU A 155 7.29 13.54 -24.87
C LEU A 155 7.35 12.04 -25.18
N ARG A 156 8.54 11.45 -25.07
CA ARG A 156 8.77 10.02 -25.29
C ARG A 156 8.87 9.21 -24.00
N ALA A 157 9.26 9.83 -22.90
CA ALA A 157 9.34 9.23 -21.56
C ALA A 157 9.37 10.31 -20.49
N ILE A 158 9.17 9.93 -19.23
CA ILE A 158 9.33 10.78 -18.05
C ILE A 158 10.32 10.13 -17.08
N LEU A 159 11.26 10.95 -16.56
CA LEU A 159 12.10 10.64 -15.40
C LEU A 159 11.51 11.41 -14.20
N PHE A 160 10.92 10.70 -13.27
CA PHE A 160 10.34 11.27 -12.06
C PHE A 160 11.37 11.25 -10.92
N ILE A 161 11.79 12.42 -10.47
CA ILE A 161 12.76 12.57 -9.38
C ILE A 161 12.15 12.09 -8.08
N ASN A 162 12.81 11.14 -7.39
CA ASN A 162 12.37 10.71 -6.08
C ASN A 162 12.50 11.86 -5.06
N ARG A 163 11.55 11.90 -4.12
CA ARG A 163 11.56 12.94 -3.06
C ARG A 163 12.55 12.65 -1.93
N GLU A 164 12.89 11.38 -1.70
CA GLU A 164 13.79 10.96 -0.64
C GLU A 164 15.23 10.85 -1.16
N ALA A 165 16.18 11.40 -0.40
CA ALA A 165 17.60 11.27 -0.65
C ALA A 165 18.15 9.91 -0.20
N GLY A 166 19.40 9.59 -0.59
CA GLY A 166 20.07 8.35 -0.20
C GLY A 166 20.05 7.28 -1.28
N GLY A 167 19.93 7.68 -2.54
CA GLY A 167 19.96 6.77 -3.69
C GLY A 167 18.72 5.91 -3.83
N GLN A 168 17.60 6.32 -3.27
CA GLN A 168 16.35 5.55 -3.23
C GLN A 168 15.58 5.62 -4.55
N LEU A 169 14.86 4.52 -4.86
CA LEU A 169 13.98 4.39 -6.02
C LEU A 169 12.58 4.03 -5.55
N LEU A 170 11.72 5.02 -5.43
CA LEU A 170 10.31 4.78 -5.11
C LEU A 170 9.57 4.29 -6.34
N THR A 171 9.20 3.00 -6.35
CA THR A 171 8.28 2.45 -7.34
C THR A 171 6.83 2.70 -6.92
N ARG A 172 5.91 2.64 -7.87
CA ARG A 172 4.47 2.75 -7.61
C ARG A 172 3.65 2.37 -8.83
N THR A 173 2.34 2.22 -8.67
CA THR A 173 1.48 2.00 -9.81
C THR A 173 1.43 3.24 -10.73
N GLY A 174 1.57 3.00 -12.01
CA GLY A 174 1.35 4.01 -13.05
C GLY A 174 -0.13 4.14 -13.43
N SER A 175 -0.96 3.14 -13.12
CA SER A 175 -2.36 3.09 -13.53
C SER A 175 -3.20 2.27 -12.56
N PHE A 176 -4.21 2.89 -11.95
CA PHE A 176 -5.21 2.19 -11.13
C PHE A 176 -6.27 1.45 -11.95
N THR A 177 -6.33 1.71 -13.26
CA THR A 177 -7.27 1.04 -14.17
C THR A 177 -6.67 -0.16 -14.88
N GLY A 178 -5.38 -0.44 -14.68
CA GLY A 178 -4.66 -1.50 -15.38
C GLY A 178 -4.34 -1.19 -16.84
N LYS A 179 -4.71 -0.01 -17.33
CA LYS A 179 -4.39 0.42 -18.70
C LYS A 179 -2.90 0.75 -18.81
N ALA A 180 -2.31 0.27 -19.90
CA ALA A 180 -0.94 0.61 -20.24
C ALA A 180 -0.73 2.12 -20.35
N LEU A 181 0.38 2.61 -19.81
CA LEU A 181 0.77 4.01 -19.95
C LEU A 181 1.10 4.32 -21.42
N PRO A 182 0.68 5.46 -21.94
CA PRO A 182 0.96 5.84 -23.34
C PRO A 182 2.44 6.16 -23.59
N LEU A 183 3.21 6.35 -22.54
CA LEU A 183 4.68 6.51 -22.57
C LEU A 183 5.27 5.96 -21.27
N PRO A 184 6.52 5.48 -21.27
CA PRO A 184 7.16 4.94 -20.08
C PRO A 184 7.50 6.04 -19.09
N VAL A 185 7.34 5.70 -17.80
CA VAL A 185 7.70 6.56 -16.66
C VAL A 185 8.67 5.80 -15.77
N TYR A 186 9.74 6.46 -15.39
CA TYR A 186 10.76 5.91 -14.49
C TYR A 186 10.89 6.77 -13.25
N SER A 187 10.96 6.15 -12.10
CA SER A 187 11.57 6.76 -10.93
C SER A 187 13.08 6.86 -11.14
N ILE A 188 13.67 7.99 -10.80
CA ILE A 188 15.12 8.22 -10.76
C ILE A 188 15.49 8.71 -9.37
N THR A 189 16.69 8.37 -8.89
CA THR A 189 17.15 8.82 -7.58
C THR A 189 17.15 10.35 -7.48
N GLN A 190 16.93 10.87 -6.28
CA GLN A 190 16.94 12.32 -6.07
C GLN A 190 18.26 12.94 -6.53
N GLU A 191 19.38 12.31 -6.17
CA GLU A 191 20.73 12.80 -6.45
C GLU A 191 21.00 12.92 -7.95
N GLU A 192 20.63 11.89 -8.72
CA GLU A 192 20.85 11.89 -10.17
C GLU A 192 19.87 12.83 -10.88
N GLY A 193 18.61 12.87 -10.43
CA GLY A 193 17.61 13.79 -10.97
C GLY A 193 18.00 15.26 -10.75
N LEU A 194 18.40 15.62 -9.53
CA LEU A 194 18.88 16.96 -9.21
C LEU A 194 20.18 17.31 -9.94
N TRP A 195 21.06 16.33 -10.15
CA TRP A 195 22.26 16.54 -10.96
C TRP A 195 21.91 16.86 -12.41
N ILE A 196 21.03 16.10 -13.05
CA ILE A 196 20.52 16.40 -14.40
C ILE A 196 19.89 17.79 -14.43
N GLY A 197 19.05 18.14 -13.46
CA GLY A 197 18.44 19.48 -13.36
C GLY A 197 19.48 20.59 -13.33
N ARG A 198 20.59 20.44 -12.60
CA ARG A 198 21.69 21.44 -12.59
C ARG A 198 22.41 21.54 -13.92
N LEU A 199 22.56 20.44 -14.67
CA LEU A 199 23.14 20.47 -16.01
C LEU A 199 22.25 21.28 -16.97
N LEU A 200 20.95 20.98 -16.97
CA LEU A 200 19.94 21.67 -17.78
C LEU A 200 19.89 23.18 -17.45
N ALA A 201 19.91 23.53 -16.16
CA ALA A 201 19.89 24.93 -15.71
C ALA A 201 21.12 25.75 -16.18
N ARG A 202 22.25 25.10 -16.44
CA ARG A 202 23.46 25.73 -17.04
C ARG A 202 23.43 25.74 -18.56
N GLY A 203 22.35 25.26 -19.19
CA GLY A 203 22.21 25.18 -20.64
C GLY A 203 22.97 24.02 -21.28
N GLU A 204 23.43 23.04 -20.49
CA GLU A 204 24.08 21.85 -21.01
C GLU A 204 23.06 20.86 -21.61
N ALA A 205 23.40 20.31 -22.79
CA ALA A 205 22.59 19.31 -23.43
C ALA A 205 22.77 17.93 -22.72
N VAL A 206 21.74 17.44 -22.09
CA VAL A 206 21.71 16.10 -21.51
C VAL A 206 21.01 15.17 -22.48
N ARG A 207 21.71 14.14 -22.96
CA ARG A 207 21.17 13.13 -23.86
C ARG A 207 21.17 11.77 -23.21
N VAL A 208 20.06 11.06 -23.34
CA VAL A 208 19.87 9.71 -22.74
C VAL A 208 19.48 8.68 -23.80
N GLU A 209 19.86 7.42 -23.53
CA GLU A 209 19.29 6.24 -24.18
C GLU A 209 18.34 5.59 -23.19
N VAL A 210 17.11 5.32 -23.64
CA VAL A 210 16.03 4.73 -22.85
C VAL A 210 15.66 3.36 -23.42
N ARG A 211 15.54 2.36 -22.55
CA ARG A 211 15.12 1.01 -22.90
C ARG A 211 14.12 0.52 -21.88
N THR A 212 12.96 -0.01 -22.33
CA THR A 212 11.95 -0.65 -21.51
C THR A 212 11.58 -1.99 -22.13
N THR A 213 11.72 -3.06 -21.37
CA THR A 213 11.28 -4.41 -21.77
C THR A 213 10.20 -4.96 -20.85
N SER A 214 9.91 -4.30 -19.77
CA SER A 214 8.76 -4.55 -18.89
C SER A 214 7.46 -4.44 -19.67
N ARG A 215 6.45 -5.24 -19.33
CA ARG A 215 5.23 -5.36 -20.13
C ARG A 215 3.98 -5.54 -19.30
N CYS A 216 2.87 -5.06 -19.83
CA CYS A 216 1.54 -5.38 -19.32
C CYS A 216 1.17 -6.82 -19.71
N VAL A 217 0.57 -7.55 -18.79
CA VAL A 217 0.14 -8.95 -18.95
C VAL A 217 -1.14 -9.15 -18.14
N ASP A 218 -1.99 -10.08 -18.56
CA ASP A 218 -3.06 -10.54 -17.68
C ASP A 218 -2.48 -11.54 -16.67
N VAL A 219 -2.89 -11.40 -15.43
CA VAL A 219 -2.42 -12.22 -14.31
C VAL A 219 -3.60 -12.92 -13.67
N GLU A 220 -3.53 -14.25 -13.58
CA GLU A 220 -4.38 -15.03 -12.71
C GLU A 220 -3.73 -15.12 -11.33
N THR A 221 -4.47 -14.77 -10.29
CA THR A 221 -4.01 -14.72 -8.91
C THR A 221 -5.15 -15.03 -7.95
N ALA A 222 -4.92 -14.92 -6.65
CA ALA A 222 -5.95 -15.13 -5.63
C ALA A 222 -5.72 -14.25 -4.40
N ASN A 223 -6.80 -13.86 -3.73
CA ASN A 223 -6.76 -13.55 -2.31
C ASN A 223 -6.72 -14.85 -1.51
N LEU A 224 -6.18 -14.81 -0.30
CA LEU A 224 -6.30 -15.91 0.66
C LEU A 224 -7.27 -15.51 1.76
N VAL A 225 -8.23 -16.39 2.06
CA VAL A 225 -9.33 -16.11 3.01
C VAL A 225 -9.37 -17.19 4.08
N VAL A 226 -9.47 -16.77 5.34
CA VAL A 226 -9.76 -17.67 6.48
C VAL A 226 -11.01 -17.17 7.18
N ARG A 227 -11.95 -18.09 7.48
CA ARG A 227 -13.17 -17.76 8.20
C ARG A 227 -13.18 -18.43 9.57
N LEU A 228 -13.29 -17.60 10.59
CA LEU A 228 -13.46 -18.02 11.98
C LEU A 228 -14.95 -17.87 12.33
N ALA A 229 -15.66 -19.00 12.41
CA ALA A 229 -17.10 -18.99 12.59
C ALA A 229 -17.50 -18.39 13.94
N GLY A 230 -18.45 -17.45 13.92
CA GLY A 230 -19.11 -16.91 15.09
C GLY A 230 -20.50 -17.53 15.31
N ARG A 231 -21.18 -17.08 16.36
CA ARG A 231 -22.57 -17.47 16.64
C ARG A 231 -23.58 -16.86 15.65
N SER A 232 -23.21 -15.75 15.01
CA SER A 232 -23.96 -15.08 13.95
C SER A 232 -23.22 -15.14 12.62
N PRO A 233 -23.92 -15.22 11.49
CA PRO A 233 -23.32 -15.09 10.16
C PRO A 233 -22.85 -13.65 9.84
N ASP A 234 -23.27 -12.65 10.63
CA ASP A 234 -22.78 -11.29 10.48
C ASP A 234 -21.25 -11.27 10.56
N LYS A 235 -20.60 -10.50 9.70
CA LYS A 235 -19.14 -10.53 9.57
C LYS A 235 -18.48 -9.26 10.05
N VAL A 236 -17.32 -9.42 10.68
CA VAL A 236 -16.25 -8.41 10.69
C VAL A 236 -15.15 -8.94 9.78
N ILE A 237 -14.81 -8.16 8.75
CA ILE A 237 -13.72 -8.49 7.83
C ILE A 237 -12.47 -7.80 8.34
N VAL A 238 -11.35 -8.52 8.40
CA VAL A 238 -10.04 -7.94 8.72
C VAL A 238 -9.11 -8.28 7.58
N GLY A 239 -8.54 -7.29 6.93
CA GLY A 239 -7.71 -7.54 5.76
C GLY A 239 -6.59 -6.52 5.57
N GLY A 240 -5.65 -6.90 4.75
CA GLY A 240 -4.55 -6.08 4.28
C GLY A 240 -3.90 -6.79 3.10
N HIS A 241 -3.15 -6.05 2.29
CA HIS A 241 -2.58 -6.66 1.10
C HIS A 241 -1.38 -7.56 1.41
N PHE A 242 -1.24 -8.57 0.56
CA PHE A 242 -0.19 -9.57 0.62
C PHE A 242 0.97 -9.27 -0.32
N ASP A 243 0.67 -8.71 -1.49
CA ASP A 243 1.67 -8.33 -2.45
C ASP A 243 2.55 -7.18 -1.95
N SER A 244 3.67 -6.98 -2.58
CA SER A 244 4.57 -5.87 -2.36
C SER A 244 5.29 -5.53 -3.66
N TRP A 245 5.97 -4.39 -3.70
CA TRP A 245 6.88 -4.12 -4.81
C TRP A 245 8.06 -5.10 -4.83
N ASP A 246 8.63 -5.25 -6.01
CA ASP A 246 9.64 -6.26 -6.34
C ASP A 246 11.07 -5.80 -6.08
N LEU A 247 11.31 -4.55 -5.75
CA LEU A 247 12.66 -4.03 -5.50
C LEU A 247 13.20 -4.41 -4.14
N GLY A 248 12.35 -4.47 -3.10
CA GLY A 248 12.69 -4.80 -1.72
C GLY A 248 12.05 -6.09 -1.25
N GLN A 249 12.09 -6.34 0.05
CA GLN A 249 11.40 -7.46 0.69
C GLN A 249 9.91 -7.15 0.96
N GLY A 250 9.51 -5.87 0.96
CA GLY A 250 8.16 -5.46 1.34
C GLY A 250 7.84 -5.85 2.78
N ALA A 251 8.78 -5.59 3.69
CA ALA A 251 8.62 -5.92 5.11
C ALA A 251 7.67 -4.97 5.81
N ILE A 252 7.79 -3.67 5.51
CA ILE A 252 6.92 -2.61 6.03
C ILE A 252 5.64 -2.56 5.22
N ASP A 253 5.78 -2.56 3.89
CA ASP A 253 4.69 -2.45 2.93
C ASP A 253 4.52 -3.74 2.10
N ASN A 254 3.59 -4.60 2.44
CA ASN A 254 2.76 -4.64 3.67
C ASN A 254 3.00 -5.96 4.42
N GLY A 255 4.27 -6.40 4.51
CA GLY A 255 4.65 -7.58 5.31
C GLY A 255 4.22 -7.45 6.78
N LEU A 256 4.24 -6.22 7.33
CA LEU A 256 3.75 -5.92 8.67
C LEU A 256 2.26 -6.29 8.81
N GLY A 257 1.41 -5.85 7.90
CA GLY A 257 -0.02 -6.21 7.89
C GLY A 257 -0.24 -7.71 7.70
N VAL A 258 0.56 -8.35 6.83
CA VAL A 258 0.52 -9.82 6.65
C VAL A 258 0.82 -10.55 7.97
N ALA A 259 1.83 -10.11 8.73
CA ALA A 259 2.20 -10.68 10.03
C ALA A 259 1.10 -10.48 11.07
N GLN A 260 0.50 -9.30 11.13
CA GLN A 260 -0.61 -8.97 12.03
C GLN A 260 -1.85 -9.82 11.72
N LEU A 261 -2.20 -10.01 10.46
CA LEU A 261 -3.30 -10.89 10.03
C LEU A 261 -3.01 -12.36 10.40
N PHE A 262 -1.78 -12.83 10.21
CA PHE A 262 -1.37 -14.17 10.64
C PHE A 262 -1.50 -14.34 12.15
N ALA A 263 -1.02 -13.35 12.91
CA ALA A 263 -1.12 -13.33 14.36
C ALA A 263 -2.57 -13.34 14.84
N LEU A 264 -3.46 -12.58 14.20
CA LEU A 264 -4.90 -12.57 14.49
C LEU A 264 -5.53 -13.94 14.19
N ALA A 265 -5.23 -14.56 13.05
CA ALA A 265 -5.71 -15.87 12.69
C ALA A 265 -5.29 -16.92 13.75
N HIS A 266 -4.02 -16.86 14.17
CA HIS A 266 -3.47 -17.72 15.23
C HIS A 266 -4.16 -17.49 16.58
N ALA A 267 -4.39 -16.22 16.95
CA ALA A 267 -4.93 -15.84 18.27
C ALA A 267 -6.42 -16.12 18.42
N LEU A 268 -7.20 -15.99 17.34
CA LEU A 268 -8.66 -16.03 17.38
C LEU A 268 -9.24 -17.40 17.03
N ARG A 269 -8.43 -18.35 16.52
CA ARG A 269 -8.92 -19.64 15.97
C ARG A 269 -9.78 -20.48 16.91
N ASP A 270 -9.47 -20.45 18.21
CA ASP A 270 -10.15 -21.26 19.24
C ASP A 270 -11.05 -20.41 20.15
N ARG A 271 -11.28 -19.13 19.82
CA ARG A 271 -12.07 -18.23 20.65
C ARG A 271 -13.55 -18.27 20.31
N PRO A 272 -14.43 -18.17 21.32
CA PRO A 272 -15.85 -17.98 21.08
C PRO A 272 -16.10 -16.56 20.54
N LEU A 273 -16.61 -16.46 19.32
CA LEU A 273 -16.91 -15.21 18.64
C LEU A 273 -18.42 -14.99 18.55
N ALA A 274 -18.91 -13.77 18.79
CA ALA A 274 -20.33 -13.45 18.61
C ALA A 274 -20.70 -13.39 17.11
N ARG A 275 -19.78 -12.92 16.29
CA ARG A 275 -19.91 -12.82 14.82
C ARG A 275 -18.74 -13.50 14.14
N THR A 276 -18.92 -13.87 12.88
CA THR A 276 -17.85 -14.45 12.05
C THR A 276 -16.75 -13.40 11.82
N VAL A 277 -15.48 -13.79 12.00
CA VAL A 277 -14.32 -13.01 11.55
C VAL A 277 -13.82 -13.62 10.25
N GLU A 278 -13.81 -12.81 9.20
CA GLU A 278 -13.22 -13.16 7.90
C GLU A 278 -11.89 -12.44 7.76
N ILE A 279 -10.78 -13.19 7.75
CA ILE A 279 -9.42 -12.65 7.59
C ILE A 279 -9.02 -12.82 6.14
N VAL A 280 -8.60 -11.72 5.48
CA VAL A 280 -8.30 -11.71 4.05
C VAL A 280 -6.94 -11.08 3.79
N TRP A 281 -6.07 -11.83 3.12
CA TRP A 281 -4.85 -11.32 2.53
C TRP A 281 -5.15 -11.00 1.07
N PHE A 282 -5.30 -9.72 0.75
CA PHE A 282 -5.60 -9.25 -0.61
C PHE A 282 -4.36 -9.33 -1.49
N ASN A 283 -4.54 -9.59 -2.77
CA ASN A 283 -3.45 -9.62 -3.72
C ASN A 283 -3.67 -8.61 -4.86
N GLY A 284 -2.61 -7.88 -5.25
CA GLY A 284 -2.69 -6.88 -6.30
C GLY A 284 -3.18 -5.50 -5.85
N GLU A 285 -2.98 -5.15 -4.58
CA GLU A 285 -3.22 -3.81 -4.04
C GLU A 285 -2.33 -2.80 -4.74
N GLU A 286 -1.03 -3.07 -4.77
CA GLU A 286 0.05 -2.25 -5.35
C GLU A 286 -0.14 -1.95 -6.83
N MET A 287 -0.92 -2.77 -7.51
CA MET A 287 -1.23 -2.66 -8.92
C MET A 287 -2.60 -2.02 -9.18
N GLY A 288 -3.30 -1.55 -8.13
CA GLY A 288 -4.58 -0.84 -8.24
C GLY A 288 -5.75 -1.47 -7.49
N LEU A 289 -5.54 -2.01 -6.31
CA LEU A 289 -6.58 -2.53 -5.39
C LEU A 289 -7.37 -3.73 -5.96
N TRP A 290 -6.78 -4.55 -6.81
CA TRP A 290 -7.52 -5.57 -7.58
C TRP A 290 -8.13 -6.66 -6.69
N GLY A 291 -7.37 -7.13 -5.68
CA GLY A 291 -7.83 -8.15 -4.76
C GLY A 291 -9.00 -7.70 -3.90
N SER A 292 -8.91 -6.52 -3.31
CA SER A 292 -9.98 -5.99 -2.48
C SER A 292 -11.23 -5.61 -3.29
N ARG A 293 -11.06 -5.12 -4.52
CA ARG A 293 -12.19 -4.90 -5.46
C ARG A 293 -12.90 -6.21 -5.78
N HIS A 294 -12.13 -7.27 -6.05
CA HIS A 294 -12.70 -8.60 -6.30
C HIS A 294 -13.42 -9.12 -5.07
N ALA A 295 -12.80 -9.05 -3.89
CA ALA A 295 -13.39 -9.50 -2.63
C ALA A 295 -14.68 -8.74 -2.29
N ALA A 296 -14.68 -7.41 -2.41
CA ALA A 296 -15.86 -6.59 -2.17
C ALA A 296 -17.02 -6.91 -3.15
N LYS A 297 -16.69 -7.23 -4.41
CA LYS A 297 -17.68 -7.66 -5.41
C LYS A 297 -18.27 -9.04 -5.09
N VAL A 298 -17.43 -10.03 -4.75
CA VAL A 298 -17.85 -11.41 -4.44
C VAL A 298 -18.69 -11.45 -3.16
N LEU A 299 -18.46 -10.53 -2.24
CA LEU A 299 -19.19 -10.41 -0.99
C LEU A 299 -20.71 -10.25 -1.21
N GLY A 300 -21.13 -9.63 -2.32
CA GLY A 300 -22.55 -9.50 -2.69
C GLY A 300 -23.35 -8.81 -1.58
N ALA A 301 -24.44 -9.46 -1.12
CA ALA A 301 -25.34 -8.95 -0.09
C ALA A 301 -25.02 -9.47 1.32
N ASP A 302 -23.87 -10.07 1.54
CA ASP A 302 -23.48 -10.59 2.86
C ASP A 302 -23.59 -9.53 3.96
N PRO A 303 -24.04 -9.91 5.16
CA PRO A 303 -24.19 -8.97 6.27
C PRO A 303 -22.84 -8.63 6.90
N VAL A 304 -22.31 -7.46 6.60
CA VAL A 304 -21.02 -6.97 7.10
C VAL A 304 -21.21 -5.85 8.12
N ILE A 305 -20.55 -5.97 9.26
CA ILE A 305 -20.48 -4.94 10.30
C ILE A 305 -19.52 -3.84 9.89
N ALA A 306 -18.27 -4.21 9.61
CA ALA A 306 -17.21 -3.33 9.13
C ALA A 306 -16.05 -4.16 8.53
N MET A 307 -15.22 -3.51 7.72
CA MET A 307 -13.91 -3.98 7.28
C MET A 307 -12.82 -3.24 8.05
N VAL A 308 -11.90 -3.97 8.68
CA VAL A 308 -10.71 -3.42 9.36
C VAL A 308 -9.52 -3.57 8.43
N ASN A 309 -8.90 -2.46 8.04
CA ASN A 309 -7.76 -2.44 7.11
C ASN A 309 -6.44 -2.38 7.87
N LEU A 310 -5.55 -3.32 7.57
CA LEU A 310 -4.20 -3.40 8.14
C LEU A 310 -3.16 -3.22 7.03
N ASP A 311 -2.81 -1.97 6.79
CA ASP A 311 -1.84 -1.57 5.79
C ASP A 311 -0.86 -0.60 6.44
N MET A 312 0.40 -1.05 6.58
CA MET A 312 1.48 -0.33 7.26
C MET A 312 1.10 0.16 8.67
N VAL A 313 0.38 -0.67 9.43
CA VAL A 313 -0.09 -0.33 10.77
C VAL A 313 1.03 -0.60 11.79
N GLY A 314 1.74 0.46 12.20
CA GLY A 314 2.67 0.43 13.34
C GLY A 314 1.94 0.25 14.68
N VAL A 315 2.48 0.76 15.78
CA VAL A 315 1.79 0.73 17.07
C VAL A 315 0.67 1.78 17.08
N PRO A 316 -0.61 1.39 17.22
CA PRO A 316 -1.73 2.32 17.13
C PRO A 316 -1.73 3.42 18.21
N ILE A 317 -1.90 4.66 17.78
CA ILE A 317 -2.11 5.83 18.66
C ILE A 317 -3.54 6.35 18.57
N ALA A 318 -4.29 5.97 17.54
CA ALA A 318 -5.74 6.17 17.42
C ALA A 318 -6.37 5.04 16.60
N ILE A 319 -7.68 4.85 16.79
CA ILE A 319 -8.52 4.05 15.89
C ILE A 319 -9.36 5.01 15.03
N ASN A 320 -9.47 4.75 13.73
CA ASN A 320 -10.08 5.68 12.77
C ASN A 320 -11.30 5.05 12.09
N ALA A 321 -12.45 5.71 12.19
CA ALA A 321 -13.72 5.30 11.60
C ALA A 321 -13.82 5.59 10.08
N LEU A 322 -12.79 6.11 9.45
CA LEU A 322 -12.70 6.39 8.01
C LEU A 322 -13.93 7.13 7.43
N GLY A 323 -14.40 8.15 8.17
CA GLY A 323 -15.51 8.98 7.75
C GLY A 323 -16.89 8.44 8.15
N ASP A 324 -16.99 7.32 8.85
CA ASP A 324 -18.27 6.74 9.26
C ASP A 324 -18.67 7.17 10.67
N ASP A 325 -19.60 8.12 10.76
CA ASP A 325 -20.08 8.62 12.04
C ASP A 325 -20.83 7.53 12.86
N SER A 326 -21.41 6.52 12.20
CA SER A 326 -22.14 5.44 12.87
C SER A 326 -21.25 4.44 13.62
N LEU A 327 -19.95 4.37 13.26
CA LEU A 327 -18.96 3.54 13.96
C LEU A 327 -18.37 4.25 15.19
N VAL A 328 -18.34 5.58 15.21
CA VAL A 328 -17.67 6.36 16.27
C VAL A 328 -18.11 5.94 17.69
N PRO A 329 -19.41 5.76 18.01
CA PRO A 329 -19.81 5.35 19.35
C PRO A 329 -19.27 3.96 19.77
N ALA A 330 -19.13 3.04 18.84
CA ALA A 330 -18.55 1.71 19.12
C ALA A 330 -17.04 1.80 19.37
N LEU A 331 -16.34 2.61 18.58
CA LEU A 331 -14.89 2.84 18.75
C LEU A 331 -14.60 3.64 20.04
N GLU A 332 -15.47 4.55 20.44
CA GLU A 332 -15.37 5.23 21.73
C GLU A 332 -15.56 4.28 22.91
N ARG A 333 -16.51 3.31 22.83
CA ARG A 333 -16.66 2.26 23.83
C ARG A 333 -15.39 1.40 23.93
N PHE A 334 -14.83 1.00 22.79
CA PHE A 334 -13.54 0.31 22.76
C PHE A 334 -12.47 1.13 23.48
N GLN A 335 -12.30 2.39 23.09
CA GLN A 335 -11.33 3.30 23.71
C GLN A 335 -11.58 3.46 25.22
N ALA A 336 -12.83 3.60 25.63
CA ALA A 336 -13.20 3.75 27.05
C ALA A 336 -12.94 2.47 27.88
N GLY A 337 -13.08 1.30 27.27
CA GLY A 337 -12.84 -0.01 27.92
C GLY A 337 -11.38 -0.37 28.12
N ARG A 338 -10.44 0.27 27.42
CA ARG A 338 -9.01 -0.03 27.53
C ARG A 338 -8.43 0.45 28.85
N GLU A 339 -7.54 -0.35 29.45
CA GLU A 339 -6.72 0.07 30.59
C GLU A 339 -5.77 1.22 30.20
N VAL A 340 -5.00 1.01 29.11
CA VAL A 340 -4.15 2.04 28.51
C VAL A 340 -4.85 2.60 27.27
N LYS A 341 -5.25 3.86 27.37
CA LYS A 341 -5.94 4.57 26.29
C LYS A 341 -5.01 4.85 25.11
N LEU A 342 -5.55 4.80 23.89
CA LEU A 342 -4.82 5.28 22.72
C LEU A 342 -4.61 6.80 22.86
N PRO A 343 -3.39 7.32 22.63
CA PRO A 343 -3.07 8.72 22.89
C PRO A 343 -3.94 9.75 22.17
N LYS A 344 -4.39 9.41 20.94
CA LYS A 344 -5.27 10.26 20.12
C LYS A 344 -6.73 9.77 20.10
N GLY A 345 -7.04 8.69 20.80
CA GLY A 345 -8.39 8.17 20.94
C GLY A 345 -9.03 7.69 19.64
N VAL A 346 -10.18 8.25 19.31
CA VAL A 346 -10.94 7.92 18.10
C VAL A 346 -10.82 9.05 17.09
N GLU A 347 -10.43 8.73 15.87
CA GLU A 347 -10.41 9.64 14.73
C GLU A 347 -11.53 9.26 13.75
N ASN A 348 -11.98 10.24 12.95
CA ASN A 348 -12.97 10.01 11.91
C ASN A 348 -12.59 10.79 10.64
N VAL A 349 -11.47 10.40 10.03
CA VAL A 349 -10.91 11.04 8.82
C VAL A 349 -10.81 10.02 7.72
N ASN A 350 -11.40 10.32 6.55
CA ASN A 350 -11.34 9.43 5.40
C ASN A 350 -10.18 9.80 4.46
N TRP A 351 -9.62 8.77 3.83
CA TRP A 351 -8.58 8.85 2.81
C TRP A 351 -8.74 7.67 1.82
N MET A 352 -8.02 7.67 0.71
CA MET A 352 -8.09 6.64 -0.32
C MET A 352 -6.69 6.12 -0.65
N GLY A 353 -6.62 4.92 -1.22
CA GLY A 353 -5.38 4.36 -1.78
C GLY A 353 -4.89 3.13 -1.02
N SER A 354 -5.80 2.44 -0.30
CA SER A 354 -5.59 1.10 0.24
C SER A 354 -6.89 0.29 0.18
N ASP A 355 -6.88 -0.96 0.58
CA ASP A 355 -7.96 -1.95 0.39
C ASP A 355 -9.32 -1.55 0.96
N HIS A 356 -9.35 -0.77 2.06
CA HIS A 356 -10.59 -0.23 2.62
C HIS A 356 -11.40 0.59 1.60
N THR A 357 -10.73 1.24 0.65
CA THR A 357 -11.38 2.04 -0.40
C THR A 357 -12.34 1.20 -1.24
N SER A 358 -11.96 -0.03 -1.57
CA SER A 358 -12.80 -0.96 -2.34
C SER A 358 -14.07 -1.34 -1.59
N TYR A 359 -13.98 -1.53 -0.28
CA TYR A 359 -15.12 -1.84 0.56
C TYR A 359 -16.02 -0.62 0.77
N GLN A 360 -15.45 0.56 0.96
CA GLN A 360 -16.23 1.80 1.04
C GLN A 360 -17.00 2.08 -0.26
N LEU A 361 -16.39 1.82 -1.42
CA LEU A 361 -17.07 1.89 -2.72
C LEU A 361 -18.22 0.89 -2.86
N ALA A 362 -18.15 -0.25 -2.18
CA ALA A 362 -19.25 -1.20 -2.08
C ALA A 362 -20.26 -0.87 -0.97
N GLY A 363 -20.19 0.33 -0.39
CA GLY A 363 -21.08 0.83 0.67
C GLY A 363 -20.78 0.27 2.07
N ILE A 364 -19.68 -0.46 2.26
CA ILE A 364 -19.31 -1.10 3.53
C ILE A 364 -18.52 -0.12 4.39
N ARG A 365 -18.82 -0.10 5.69
CA ARG A 365 -18.07 0.68 6.68
C ARG A 365 -16.66 0.14 6.82
N ALA A 366 -15.69 1.04 6.99
CA ALA A 366 -14.30 0.64 7.19
C ALA A 366 -13.69 1.29 8.43
N VAL A 367 -12.71 0.61 9.00
CA VAL A 367 -11.91 1.04 10.15
C VAL A 367 -10.44 0.83 9.81
N THR A 368 -9.59 1.71 10.27
CA THR A 368 -8.13 1.53 10.29
C THR A 368 -7.54 2.16 11.55
N PHE A 369 -6.22 2.24 11.62
CA PHE A 369 -5.53 2.83 12.75
C PHE A 369 -4.62 3.98 12.29
N ASN A 370 -4.56 5.03 13.10
CA ASN A 370 -3.44 5.96 13.04
C ASN A 370 -2.31 5.33 13.86
N ALA A 371 -1.30 4.84 13.19
CA ALA A 371 -0.25 4.00 13.76
C ALA A 371 1.09 4.32 13.08
N PRO A 372 1.79 5.37 13.53
CA PRO A 372 3.01 5.83 12.89
C PRO A 372 4.12 4.77 12.95
N ILE A 373 4.83 4.65 11.85
CA ILE A 373 6.09 3.91 11.75
C ILE A 373 7.24 4.92 11.81
N ASP A 374 8.37 4.51 12.39
CA ASP A 374 9.55 5.36 12.45
C ASP A 374 9.89 5.92 11.06
N ARG A 375 10.21 7.23 11.01
CA ARG A 375 10.51 7.91 9.75
C ARG A 375 11.71 7.29 9.03
N GLU A 376 12.73 6.86 9.77
CA GLU A 376 13.92 6.24 9.19
C GLU A 376 13.65 4.82 8.68
N ALA A 377 12.52 4.21 9.05
CA ALA A 377 12.05 2.96 8.47
C ALA A 377 11.09 3.23 7.29
N VAL A 378 10.05 4.04 7.49
CA VAL A 378 9.02 4.29 6.46
C VAL A 378 9.53 5.03 5.22
N ARG A 379 10.67 5.73 5.31
CA ARG A 379 11.30 6.37 4.14
C ARG A 379 11.68 5.38 3.05
N TYR A 380 11.81 4.09 3.37
CA TYR A 380 12.12 3.01 2.42
C TYR A 380 10.90 2.39 1.76
N TYR A 381 9.73 2.92 2.05
CA TYR A 381 8.47 2.55 1.42
C TYR A 381 8.61 2.46 -0.11
N HIS A 382 8.20 1.34 -0.70
CA HIS A 382 8.32 1.03 -2.12
C HIS A 382 9.75 1.03 -2.70
N ASP A 383 10.77 0.90 -1.84
CA ASP A 383 12.19 0.93 -2.22
C ASP A 383 12.84 -0.44 -1.99
N PHE A 384 14.03 -0.62 -2.56
CA PHE A 384 14.82 -1.84 -2.38
C PHE A 384 15.25 -2.09 -0.92
N ALA A 385 15.23 -1.08 -0.09
CA ALA A 385 15.62 -1.17 1.32
C ALA A 385 14.43 -1.29 2.27
N ASP A 386 13.21 -1.56 1.79
CA ASP A 386 12.10 -2.05 2.61
C ASP A 386 12.35 -3.51 2.98
N THR A 387 13.09 -3.70 4.06
CA THR A 387 13.63 -4.98 4.53
C THR A 387 13.33 -5.22 5.99
N ILE A 388 13.34 -6.50 6.42
CA ILE A 388 12.93 -6.92 7.79
C ILE A 388 13.73 -6.25 8.90
N ASP A 389 14.98 -5.87 8.66
CA ASP A 389 15.84 -5.17 9.64
C ASP A 389 15.33 -3.77 10.02
N LYS A 390 14.40 -3.20 9.25
CA LYS A 390 13.72 -1.93 9.56
C LYS A 390 12.52 -2.10 10.48
N LEU A 391 12.08 -3.35 10.71
CA LEU A 391 10.87 -3.65 11.47
C LEU A 391 11.19 -4.50 12.71
N PRO A 392 11.44 -3.90 13.88
CA PRO A 392 11.65 -4.63 15.11
C PRO A 392 10.43 -5.47 15.52
N GLU A 393 10.67 -6.68 16.06
CA GLU A 393 9.63 -7.61 16.52
C GLU A 393 8.59 -6.94 17.43
N ARG A 394 9.04 -6.04 18.32
CA ARG A 394 8.18 -5.32 19.26
C ARG A 394 7.02 -4.56 18.58
N ILE A 395 7.22 -4.07 17.34
CA ILE A 395 6.15 -3.36 16.62
C ILE A 395 5.00 -4.31 16.31
N VAL A 396 5.29 -5.55 15.89
CA VAL A 396 4.26 -6.56 15.64
C VAL A 396 3.60 -7.00 16.96
N VAL A 397 4.39 -7.16 18.03
CA VAL A 397 3.86 -7.57 19.35
C VAL A 397 2.90 -6.50 19.89
N ASP A 398 3.36 -5.25 19.98
CA ASP A 398 2.60 -4.16 20.59
C ASP A 398 1.35 -3.81 19.74
N SER A 399 1.47 -3.82 18.41
CA SER A 399 0.34 -3.53 17.52
C SER A 399 -0.70 -4.64 17.52
N THR A 400 -0.29 -5.91 17.47
CA THR A 400 -1.21 -7.06 17.42
C THR A 400 -2.15 -7.07 18.63
N ALA A 401 -1.65 -6.77 19.83
CA ALA A 401 -2.47 -6.72 21.04
C ALA A 401 -3.62 -5.70 20.90
N ILE A 402 -3.28 -4.49 20.44
CA ILE A 402 -4.28 -3.42 20.28
C ILE A 402 -5.28 -3.74 19.16
N ILE A 403 -4.79 -4.29 18.04
CA ILE A 403 -5.62 -4.65 16.89
C ILE A 403 -6.56 -5.80 17.26
N ALA A 404 -6.08 -6.83 17.96
CA ALA A 404 -6.90 -7.97 18.40
C ALA A 404 -8.02 -7.53 19.33
N ASP A 405 -7.71 -6.67 20.31
CA ASP A 405 -8.71 -6.10 21.23
C ASP A 405 -9.76 -5.28 20.47
N ALA A 406 -9.35 -4.47 19.49
CA ALA A 406 -10.26 -3.67 18.66
C ALA A 406 -11.17 -4.57 17.80
N VAL A 407 -10.62 -5.59 17.15
CA VAL A 407 -11.40 -6.57 16.37
C VAL A 407 -12.40 -7.28 17.25
N LEU A 408 -11.99 -7.79 18.41
CA LEU A 408 -12.90 -8.45 19.36
C LEU A 408 -13.99 -7.50 19.88
N SER A 409 -13.66 -6.23 20.10
CA SER A 409 -14.66 -5.23 20.48
C SER A 409 -15.74 -5.08 19.39
N LEU A 410 -15.36 -4.94 18.12
CA LEU A 410 -16.31 -4.86 16.99
C LEU A 410 -17.12 -6.14 16.81
N VAL A 411 -16.48 -7.31 16.97
CA VAL A 411 -17.11 -8.64 16.84
C VAL A 411 -18.17 -8.85 17.90
N ASN A 412 -17.91 -8.40 19.12
CA ASN A 412 -18.77 -8.69 20.28
C ASN A 412 -19.71 -7.52 20.66
N ASP A 413 -19.62 -6.35 20.01
CA ASP A 413 -20.47 -5.19 20.32
C ASP A 413 -21.92 -5.45 19.95
N PRO A 414 -22.85 -5.55 20.96
CA PRO A 414 -24.25 -5.85 20.68
C PRO A 414 -25.01 -4.68 20.04
N GLY A 415 -24.43 -3.48 20.03
CA GLY A 415 -25.01 -2.29 19.41
C GLY A 415 -24.78 -2.19 17.91
N LEU A 416 -23.79 -2.87 17.38
CA LEU A 416 -23.50 -2.85 15.95
C LEU A 416 -24.45 -3.79 15.17
N ARG A 417 -24.83 -3.35 13.96
CA ARG A 417 -25.63 -4.14 13.00
C ARG A 417 -24.96 -4.05 11.64
N PRO A 418 -25.17 -5.06 10.76
CA PRO A 418 -24.78 -4.91 9.36
C PRO A 418 -25.40 -3.65 8.78
N PHE A 419 -24.61 -2.96 7.96
CA PHE A 419 -25.01 -1.72 7.32
C PHE A 419 -24.32 -1.61 5.96
N ARG A 420 -25.05 -1.08 4.99
CA ARG A 420 -24.49 -0.79 3.67
C ARG A 420 -25.05 0.54 3.18
N ARG A 421 -24.17 1.44 2.77
CA ARG A 421 -24.54 2.69 2.12
C ARG A 421 -25.06 2.43 0.73
N ASP A 422 -26.02 3.22 0.30
CA ASP A 422 -26.38 3.32 -1.11
C ASP A 422 -25.33 4.12 -1.91
N ALA A 423 -25.54 4.24 -3.22
CA ALA A 423 -24.61 4.94 -4.11
C ALA A 423 -24.45 6.42 -3.72
N LYS A 424 -25.58 7.09 -3.39
CA LYS A 424 -25.55 8.51 -3.02
C LYS A 424 -24.83 8.74 -1.70
N GLU A 425 -25.10 7.94 -0.68
CA GLU A 425 -24.43 8.01 0.63
C GLU A 425 -22.92 7.74 0.49
N THR A 426 -22.53 6.87 -0.44
CA THR A 426 -21.13 6.59 -0.76
C THR A 426 -20.47 7.80 -1.43
N ASP A 427 -21.11 8.41 -2.41
CA ASP A 427 -20.62 9.62 -3.08
C ASP A 427 -20.49 10.80 -2.08
N ASP A 428 -21.49 10.98 -1.22
CA ASP A 428 -21.49 12.01 -0.18
C ASP A 428 -20.31 11.80 0.82
N LEU A 429 -20.01 10.54 1.19
CA LEU A 429 -18.87 10.21 2.03
C LEU A 429 -17.56 10.69 1.41
N PHE A 430 -17.28 10.33 0.17
CA PHE A 430 -16.02 10.68 -0.49
C PHE A 430 -15.92 12.19 -0.76
N SER A 431 -17.01 12.82 -1.15
CA SER A 431 -17.07 14.27 -1.40
C SER A 431 -16.85 15.09 -0.13
N ARG A 432 -17.38 14.64 1.03
CA ARG A 432 -17.18 15.28 2.33
C ARG A 432 -15.70 15.45 2.70
N PHE A 433 -14.86 14.51 2.29
CA PHE A 433 -13.42 14.54 2.56
C PHE A 433 -12.57 15.03 1.37
N GLY A 434 -13.22 15.46 0.26
CA GLY A 434 -12.52 16.02 -0.91
C GLY A 434 -11.66 15.01 -1.68
N ILE A 435 -11.91 13.71 -1.53
CA ILE A 435 -11.16 12.65 -2.19
C ILE A 435 -11.76 12.21 -3.54
N ASP A 436 -12.99 12.63 -3.84
CA ASP A 436 -13.71 12.34 -5.09
C ASP A 436 -12.93 12.80 -6.34
N ARG A 437 -12.31 14.01 -6.29
CA ARG A 437 -11.47 14.50 -7.39
C ARG A 437 -10.30 13.55 -7.70
N ARG A 438 -9.62 13.08 -6.67
CA ARG A 438 -8.48 12.17 -6.81
C ARG A 438 -8.93 10.81 -7.35
N MET A 439 -10.06 10.30 -6.87
CA MET A 439 -10.64 9.05 -7.34
C MET A 439 -11.04 9.13 -8.83
N LYS A 440 -11.64 10.25 -9.27
CA LYS A 440 -11.96 10.52 -10.66
C LYS A 440 -10.68 10.56 -11.52
N ALA A 441 -9.65 11.26 -11.08
CA ALA A 441 -8.37 11.37 -11.79
C ALA A 441 -7.64 10.02 -11.92
N THR A 442 -7.82 9.10 -10.96
CA THR A 442 -7.22 7.76 -11.00
C THR A 442 -8.12 6.73 -11.71
N GLY A 443 -9.35 7.07 -12.05
CA GLY A 443 -10.33 6.14 -12.64
C GLY A 443 -10.90 5.13 -11.65
N LEU A 444 -10.78 5.40 -10.34
CA LEU A 444 -11.36 4.58 -9.28
C LEU A 444 -12.81 4.97 -8.96
N TRP A 445 -13.26 6.14 -9.39
CA TRP A 445 -14.63 6.59 -9.18
C TRP A 445 -15.62 5.66 -9.90
N PRO A 446 -16.63 5.13 -9.22
CA PRO A 446 -17.62 4.31 -9.88
C PRO A 446 -18.41 5.17 -10.88
N THR A 447 -18.47 4.71 -12.11
CA THR A 447 -19.50 5.17 -13.05
C THR A 447 -20.74 4.31 -12.77
N HIS A 448 -21.68 4.88 -12.05
CA HIS A 448 -23.00 4.24 -11.82
C HIS A 448 -23.77 4.09 -13.11
#